data_ce0f23f5a2f4c2335825f79ba1c0ed92
#
_entry.id   ce0f23f5a2f4c2335825f79ba1c0ed92
#
_cell.length_a   1.000
_cell.length_b   1.000
_cell.length_c   1.000
_cell.angle_alpha   90.00
_cell.angle_beta   90.00
_cell.angle_gamma   90.00
#
_symmetry.space_group_name_H-M   'P 1'
#
loop_
_entity.id
_entity.type
_entity.pdbx_description
1 polymer ?
#
loop_
_entity_poly.entity_id
_entity_poly.type
_entity_poly.pdbx_seq_one_letter_code
_entity_poly.pdbx_strand_id
1 'polypeptide(L)'
;MDPVLHPQGLDQLITSFTERVPQVLHALVVSSDGVPVAVSDRIQPDHLEMLSAIISGFISLADGAGRILDCGAVTQGLVIMEQGTLVIMAINDGSSLAVLTTAAADLDLVAYEMTMLL
;
A
#
# COMPACT_ATOMS: atom_id res chain seq x y z
N MET A 1 4.93 -17.34 -18.80
CA MET A 1 4.55 -16.05 -18.20
C MET A 1 4.34 -16.24 -16.70
N ASP A 2 4.96 -15.42 -15.91
CA ASP A 2 4.81 -15.50 -14.46
C ASP A 2 3.42 -15.00 -14.07
N PRO A 3 2.59 -15.84 -13.41
CA PRO A 3 1.24 -15.44 -12.99
C PRO A 3 1.24 -14.25 -12.01
N VAL A 4 2.34 -14.03 -11.27
CA VAL A 4 2.45 -12.91 -10.34
C VAL A 4 2.40 -11.56 -11.05
N LEU A 5 2.86 -11.51 -12.30
CA LEU A 5 2.86 -10.29 -13.11
C LEU A 5 1.51 -10.03 -13.79
N HIS A 6 0.61 -10.98 -13.76
CA HIS A 6 -0.72 -10.85 -14.32
C HIS A 6 -1.63 -10.13 -13.31
N PRO A 7 -2.45 -9.13 -13.73
CA PRO A 7 -3.30 -8.39 -12.78
C PRO A 7 -4.17 -9.27 -11.90
N GLN A 8 -4.75 -10.36 -12.44
CA GLN A 8 -5.56 -11.28 -11.65
C GLN A 8 -4.72 -12.02 -10.60
N GLY A 9 -3.51 -12.43 -10.96
CA GLY A 9 -2.60 -13.07 -10.03
C GLY A 9 -2.19 -12.14 -8.90
N LEU A 10 -1.98 -10.87 -9.21
CA LEU A 10 -1.63 -9.86 -8.22
C LEU A 10 -2.79 -9.59 -7.27
N ASP A 11 -4.03 -9.47 -7.78
CA ASP A 11 -5.22 -9.32 -6.94
C ASP A 11 -5.37 -10.49 -5.97
N GLN A 12 -5.17 -11.72 -6.43
CA GLN A 12 -5.24 -12.91 -5.59
C GLN A 12 -4.16 -12.89 -4.52
N LEU A 13 -2.95 -12.47 -4.87
CA LEU A 13 -1.85 -12.37 -3.92
C LEU A 13 -2.17 -11.37 -2.82
N ILE A 14 -2.72 -10.21 -3.19
CA ILE A 14 -3.10 -9.15 -2.25
C ILE A 14 -4.25 -9.62 -1.36
N THR A 15 -5.26 -10.27 -1.92
CA THR A 15 -6.39 -10.83 -1.15
C THR A 15 -5.92 -11.89 -0.16
N SER A 16 -5.05 -12.80 -0.59
CA SER A 16 -4.48 -13.82 0.30
C SER A 16 -3.70 -13.20 1.44
N PHE A 17 -2.98 -12.11 1.16
CA PHE A 17 -2.25 -11.36 2.20
C PHE A 17 -3.20 -10.84 3.27
N THR A 18 -4.33 -10.21 2.88
CA THR A 18 -5.30 -9.69 3.85
C THR A 18 -5.93 -10.81 4.67
N GLU A 19 -6.13 -11.98 4.10
CA GLU A 19 -6.69 -13.13 4.81
C GLU A 19 -5.68 -13.73 5.79
N ARG A 20 -4.40 -13.77 5.41
CA ARG A 20 -3.34 -14.37 6.22
C ARG A 20 -2.94 -13.51 7.41
N VAL A 21 -3.04 -12.18 7.29
CA VAL A 21 -2.66 -11.25 8.34
C VAL A 21 -3.93 -10.61 8.92
N PRO A 22 -4.46 -11.13 10.05
CA PRO A 22 -5.80 -10.76 10.54
C PRO A 22 -5.98 -9.28 10.87
N GLN A 23 -4.89 -8.59 11.15
CA GLN A 23 -4.93 -7.16 11.51
C GLN A 23 -5.04 -6.26 10.28
N VAL A 24 -4.92 -6.83 9.09
CA VAL A 24 -5.02 -6.11 7.82
C VAL A 24 -6.46 -6.18 7.33
N LEU A 25 -7.06 -5.01 7.12
CA LEU A 25 -8.45 -4.88 6.66
C LEU A 25 -8.54 -4.81 5.14
N HIS A 26 -7.64 -4.03 4.53
CA HIS A 26 -7.60 -3.82 3.08
C HIS A 26 -6.15 -3.67 2.63
N ALA A 27 -5.90 -4.02 1.38
CA ALA A 27 -4.60 -3.80 0.75
C ALA A 27 -4.79 -3.46 -0.72
N LEU A 28 -3.92 -2.60 -1.24
CA LEU A 28 -3.94 -2.25 -2.65
C LEU A 28 -2.54 -1.86 -3.13
N VAL A 29 -2.32 -2.03 -4.43
CA VAL A 29 -1.11 -1.56 -5.11
C VAL A 29 -1.51 -0.42 -6.02
N VAL A 30 -0.79 0.69 -5.93
CA VAL A 30 -1.05 1.92 -6.67
C VAL A 30 0.17 2.25 -7.52
N SER A 31 -0.03 2.58 -8.80
CA SER A 31 1.04 3.01 -9.67
C SER A 31 1.55 4.40 -9.30
N SER A 32 2.72 4.77 -9.84
CA SER A 32 3.33 6.07 -9.56
C SER A 32 2.46 7.25 -9.98
N ASP A 33 1.56 7.05 -10.94
CA ASP A 33 0.63 8.10 -11.41
C ASP A 33 -0.76 8.02 -10.79
N GLY A 34 -0.92 7.25 -9.72
CA GLY A 34 -2.15 7.26 -8.93
C GLY A 34 -3.26 6.34 -9.42
N VAL A 35 -2.92 5.35 -10.23
CA VAL A 35 -3.88 4.39 -10.78
C VAL A 35 -3.84 3.09 -9.97
N PRO A 36 -4.99 2.53 -9.56
CA PRO A 36 -4.99 1.23 -8.88
C PRO A 36 -4.51 0.13 -9.82
N VAL A 37 -3.58 -0.68 -9.34
CA VAL A 37 -2.99 -1.82 -10.08
C VAL A 37 -3.59 -3.13 -9.59
N ALA A 38 -3.75 -3.28 -8.28
CA ALA A 38 -4.32 -4.47 -7.66
C ALA A 38 -5.00 -4.06 -6.37
N VAL A 39 -6.02 -4.82 -5.97
CA VAL A 39 -6.80 -4.48 -4.78
C VAL A 39 -7.32 -5.77 -4.14
N SER A 40 -7.38 -5.78 -2.81
CA SER A 40 -8.06 -6.82 -2.06
C SER A 40 -9.58 -6.62 -2.15
N ASP A 41 -10.32 -7.63 -1.74
CA ASP A 41 -11.79 -7.59 -1.75
C ASP A 41 -12.33 -6.44 -0.89
N ARG A 42 -13.57 -6.01 -1.19
CA ARG A 42 -14.40 -5.12 -0.36
C ARG A 42 -14.12 -3.64 -0.43
N ILE A 43 -13.17 -3.18 -1.25
CA ILE A 43 -13.05 -1.75 -1.51
C ILE A 43 -13.95 -1.41 -2.70
N GLN A 44 -14.88 -0.46 -2.50
CA GLN A 44 -15.77 -0.02 -3.57
C GLN A 44 -14.98 0.74 -4.63
N PRO A 45 -15.33 0.58 -5.93
CA PRO A 45 -14.58 1.21 -7.02
C PRO A 45 -14.39 2.72 -6.89
N ASP A 46 -15.43 3.44 -6.45
CA ASP A 46 -15.33 4.90 -6.29
C ASP A 46 -14.32 5.27 -5.20
N HIS A 47 -14.32 4.54 -4.09
CA HIS A 47 -13.36 4.76 -3.02
C HIS A 47 -11.95 4.37 -3.45
N LEU A 48 -11.83 3.34 -4.28
CA LEU A 48 -10.54 2.87 -4.76
C LEU A 48 -9.83 3.94 -5.60
N GLU A 49 -10.53 4.61 -6.50
CA GLU A 49 -9.95 5.67 -7.31
C GLU A 49 -9.46 6.84 -6.45
N MET A 50 -10.32 7.30 -5.54
CA MET A 50 -9.96 8.42 -4.65
C MET A 50 -8.80 8.05 -3.75
N LEU A 51 -8.81 6.86 -3.16
CA LEU A 51 -7.77 6.40 -2.27
C LEU A 51 -6.44 6.27 -3.00
N SER A 52 -6.45 5.75 -4.22
CA SER A 52 -5.25 5.61 -5.04
C SER A 52 -4.60 6.97 -5.33
N ALA A 53 -5.41 7.98 -5.65
CA ALA A 53 -4.92 9.35 -5.86
C ALA A 53 -4.33 9.94 -4.58
N ILE A 54 -4.98 9.71 -3.44
CA ILE A 54 -4.50 10.18 -2.14
C ILE A 54 -3.14 9.56 -1.80
N ILE A 55 -3.01 8.25 -1.97
CA ILE A 55 -1.77 7.53 -1.68
C ILE A 55 -0.63 8.04 -2.56
N SER A 56 -0.88 8.18 -3.86
CA SER A 56 0.12 8.70 -4.80
C SER A 56 0.53 10.13 -4.45
N GLY A 57 -0.43 10.99 -4.12
CA GLY A 57 -0.17 12.36 -3.70
C GLY A 57 0.63 12.44 -2.40
N PHE A 58 0.29 11.60 -1.43
CA PHE A 58 1.01 11.51 -0.17
C PHE A 58 2.49 11.16 -0.40
N ILE A 59 2.76 10.14 -1.19
CA ILE A 59 4.14 9.72 -1.49
C ILE A 59 4.88 10.80 -2.27
N SER A 60 4.23 11.47 -3.22
CA SER A 60 4.84 12.55 -3.99
C SER A 60 5.27 13.72 -3.09
N LEU A 61 4.41 14.12 -2.16
CA LEU A 61 4.73 15.18 -1.20
C LEU A 61 5.89 14.78 -0.28
N ALA A 62 5.86 13.55 0.21
CA ALA A 62 6.92 13.03 1.08
C ALA A 62 8.25 12.90 0.33
N ASP A 63 8.24 12.49 -0.94
CA ASP A 63 9.44 12.48 -1.79
C ASP A 63 10.02 13.88 -1.95
N GLY A 64 9.16 14.90 -2.05
CA GLY A 64 9.58 16.29 -2.05
C GLY A 64 10.37 16.66 -0.80
N ALA A 65 9.91 16.25 0.36
CA ALA A 65 10.63 16.43 1.61
C ALA A 65 11.98 15.72 1.60
N GLY A 66 12.01 14.49 1.08
CA GLY A 66 13.25 13.72 0.95
C GLY A 66 14.30 14.44 0.08
N ARG A 67 13.87 15.11 -0.97
CA ARG A 67 14.76 15.91 -1.82
C ARG A 67 15.29 17.14 -1.10
N ILE A 68 14.41 17.87 -0.43
CA ILE A 68 14.78 19.10 0.29
C ILE A 68 15.77 18.77 1.41
N LEU A 69 15.56 17.68 2.10
CA LEU A 69 16.39 17.27 3.25
C LEU A 69 17.60 16.43 2.83
N ASP A 70 17.76 16.15 1.56
CA ASP A 70 18.82 15.30 1.02
C ASP A 70 18.84 13.91 1.66
N CYS A 71 17.64 13.36 1.86
CA CYS A 71 17.45 12.05 2.49
C CYS A 71 17.06 10.95 1.50
N GLY A 72 16.89 11.29 0.21
CA GLY A 72 16.54 10.34 -0.81
C GLY A 72 15.02 10.06 -0.90
N ALA A 73 14.66 9.02 -1.60
CA ALA A 73 13.27 8.65 -1.86
C ALA A 73 12.62 8.06 -0.61
N VAL A 74 11.29 8.20 -0.53
CA VAL A 74 10.49 7.60 0.54
C VAL A 74 10.51 6.09 0.40
N THR A 75 10.75 5.39 1.50
CA THR A 75 10.63 3.93 1.56
C THR A 75 9.30 3.49 2.19
N GLN A 76 8.85 4.21 3.21
CA GLN A 76 7.61 3.90 3.92
C GLN A 76 6.94 5.17 4.39
N GLY A 77 5.61 5.14 4.52
CA GLY A 77 4.82 6.18 5.14
C GLY A 77 3.76 5.59 6.04
N LEU A 78 3.39 6.33 7.08
CA LEU A 78 2.37 5.93 8.03
C LEU A 78 1.37 7.06 8.22
N VAL A 79 0.09 6.73 8.19
CA VAL A 79 -0.97 7.65 8.57
C VAL A 79 -1.77 6.97 9.68
N ILE A 80 -1.57 7.41 10.92
CA ILE A 80 -2.23 6.86 12.09
C ILE A 80 -3.51 7.64 12.31
N MET A 81 -4.64 6.94 12.20
CA MET A 81 -5.97 7.52 12.38
C MET A 81 -6.61 6.94 13.64
N GLU A 82 -7.71 7.51 14.06
CA GLU A 82 -8.36 7.09 15.31
C GLU A 82 -8.75 5.61 15.31
N GLN A 83 -9.17 5.08 14.15
CA GLN A 83 -9.71 3.72 14.08
C GLN A 83 -8.96 2.84 13.08
N GLY A 84 -7.76 3.21 12.69
CA GLY A 84 -6.95 2.39 11.79
C GLY A 84 -5.68 3.09 11.38
N THR A 85 -4.77 2.36 10.78
CA THR A 85 -3.50 2.90 10.30
C THR A 85 -3.31 2.52 8.84
N LEU A 86 -2.96 3.51 8.03
CA LEU A 86 -2.57 3.29 6.64
C LEU A 86 -1.05 3.19 6.59
N VAL A 87 -0.56 2.04 6.16
CA VAL A 87 0.89 1.78 5.99
C VAL A 87 1.17 1.73 4.50
N ILE A 88 2.08 2.57 4.04
CA ILE A 88 2.43 2.66 2.62
C ILE A 88 3.89 2.28 2.46
N MET A 89 4.19 1.37 1.54
CA MET A 89 5.55 0.91 1.28
C MET A 89 5.85 1.08 -0.20
N ALA A 90 6.96 1.75 -0.52
CA ALA A 90 7.38 1.96 -1.90
C ALA A 90 7.88 0.64 -2.51
N ILE A 91 7.53 0.42 -3.78
CA ILE A 91 8.00 -0.71 -4.57
C ILE A 91 9.03 -0.20 -5.58
N ASN A 92 9.94 -1.07 -6.01
CA ASN A 92 11.09 -0.68 -6.85
C ASN A 92 10.72 -0.07 -8.19
N ASP A 93 9.52 -0.36 -8.70
CA ASP A 93 9.07 0.13 -10.01
C ASP A 93 8.36 1.49 -9.92
N GLY A 94 8.38 2.14 -8.76
CA GLY A 94 7.70 3.41 -8.53
C GLY A 94 6.27 3.29 -8.04
N SER A 95 5.73 2.08 -7.99
CA SER A 95 4.42 1.84 -7.40
C SER A 95 4.52 1.76 -5.87
N SER A 96 3.38 1.66 -5.20
CA SER A 96 3.30 1.58 -3.74
C SER A 96 2.30 0.50 -3.32
N LEU A 97 2.65 -0.24 -2.28
CA LEU A 97 1.73 -1.13 -1.58
C LEU A 97 1.17 -0.36 -0.39
N ALA A 98 -0.15 -0.26 -0.30
CA ALA A 98 -0.83 0.42 0.80
C ALA A 98 -1.72 -0.57 1.53
N VAL A 99 -1.66 -0.56 2.85
CA VAL A 99 -2.37 -1.50 3.71
C VAL A 99 -3.09 -0.72 4.80
N LEU A 100 -4.39 -0.96 4.95
CA LEU A 100 -5.17 -0.43 6.07
C LEU A 100 -5.24 -1.50 7.15
N THR A 101 -4.86 -1.13 8.39
CA THR A 101 -4.88 -2.03 9.53
C THR A 101 -5.90 -1.59 10.57
N THR A 102 -6.20 -2.49 11.51
CA THR A 102 -6.94 -2.12 12.72
C THR A 102 -6.11 -1.14 13.56
N ALA A 103 -6.78 -0.38 14.44
CA ALA A 103 -6.10 0.59 15.30
C ALA A 103 -5.12 -0.07 16.28
N ALA A 104 -5.38 -1.31 16.68
CA ALA A 104 -4.57 -2.05 17.64
C ALA A 104 -3.50 -2.92 16.98
N ALA A 105 -3.30 -2.81 15.65
CA ALA A 105 -2.39 -3.68 14.92
C ALA A 105 -0.94 -3.48 15.36
N ASP A 106 -0.19 -4.58 15.34
CA ASP A 106 1.27 -4.55 15.51
C ASP A 106 1.87 -4.09 14.17
N LEU A 107 2.26 -2.82 14.09
CA LEU A 107 2.74 -2.23 12.84
C LEU A 107 4.07 -2.80 12.39
N ASP A 108 4.93 -3.23 13.33
CA ASP A 108 6.19 -3.87 12.97
C ASP A 108 5.94 -5.20 12.27
N LEU A 109 4.98 -5.98 12.77
CA LEU A 109 4.58 -7.24 12.14
C LEU A 109 3.97 -7.00 10.77
N VAL A 110 3.08 -6.01 10.65
CA VAL A 110 2.45 -5.69 9.38
C VAL A 110 3.50 -5.26 8.34
N ALA A 111 4.42 -4.39 8.73
CA ALA A 111 5.50 -3.94 7.83
C ALA A 111 6.40 -5.10 7.40
N TYR A 112 6.70 -6.01 8.32
CA TYR A 112 7.47 -7.21 8.00
C TYR A 112 6.76 -8.07 6.96
N GLU A 113 5.46 -8.32 7.18
CA GLU A 113 4.66 -9.13 6.25
C GLU A 113 4.52 -8.46 4.87
N MET A 114 4.42 -7.12 4.84
CA MET A 114 4.42 -6.36 3.58
C MET A 114 5.75 -6.53 2.84
N THR A 115 6.86 -6.46 3.55
CA THR A 115 8.20 -6.66 2.96
C THR A 115 8.32 -8.06 2.36
N MET A 116 7.82 -9.07 3.06
CA MET A 116 7.87 -10.45 2.58
C MET A 116 6.97 -10.68 1.37
N LEU A 117 5.91 -9.90 1.22
CA LEU A 117 5.03 -9.97 0.06
C LEU A 117 5.71 -9.44 -1.20
N LEU A 118 6.55 -8.44 -1.07
CA LEU A 118 7.27 -7.82 -2.17
C LEU A 118 8.53 -8.60 -2.49
#